data_e8cf72b587c77053591a47095641d7d5
#
_entry.id   e8cf72b587c77053591a47095641d7d5
#
_cell.length_a   1.000
_cell.length_b   1.000
_cell.length_c   1.000
_cell.angle_alpha   90.00
_cell.angle_beta   90.00
_cell.angle_gamma   90.00
#
_symmetry.space_group_name_H-M   'P 1'
#
loop_
_entity.id
_entity.type
_entity.pdbx_description
1 polymer ?
#
loop_
_entity_poly.entity_id
_entity_poly.type
_entity_poly.pdbx_seq_one_letter_code
_entity_poly.pdbx_strand_id
1 'polypeptide(L)'
;MDDNWGNLHIHLKAGEQLLRGDQAVGYARFRMDAESDRGRIRRQQQVMMAVIKRLKDPMVVLRLQSIVKAVKDNIETDFSLMDMLDLTYLYKDFDRKRMKTGVIVGDDTDINGMSCIIPYT
;
A
#
# COMPACT_ATOMS: atom_id res chain seq x y z
N MET A 1 -17.88 -2.85 5.14
CA MET A 1 -17.34 -2.46 3.81
C MET A 1 -17.47 -3.69 2.93
N ASP A 2 -18.45 -3.68 2.05
CA ASP A 2 -18.71 -4.81 1.15
C ASP A 2 -18.55 -4.34 -0.30
N ASP A 3 -17.78 -5.10 -1.07
CA ASP A 3 -17.58 -4.90 -2.50
C ASP A 3 -17.96 -6.20 -3.22
N ASN A 4 -19.19 -6.26 -3.68
CA ASN A 4 -19.75 -7.46 -4.32
C ASN A 4 -19.05 -7.81 -5.66
N TRP A 5 -18.46 -6.82 -6.33
CA TRP A 5 -17.69 -7.04 -7.56
C TRP A 5 -16.33 -7.68 -7.28
N GLY A 6 -15.72 -7.32 -6.14
CA GLY A 6 -14.44 -7.86 -5.71
C GLY A 6 -14.55 -9.08 -4.82
N ASN A 7 -15.75 -9.59 -4.56
CA ASN A 7 -16.02 -10.63 -3.55
C ASN A 7 -15.35 -10.30 -2.20
N LEU A 8 -15.50 -9.05 -1.77
CA LEU A 8 -14.78 -8.49 -0.64
C LEU A 8 -15.77 -8.17 0.47
N HIS A 9 -15.69 -8.90 1.57
CA HIS A 9 -16.49 -8.68 2.77
C HIS A 9 -15.60 -8.32 3.95
N ILE A 10 -15.57 -7.03 4.32
CA ILE A 10 -14.72 -6.55 5.40
C ILE A 10 -15.57 -5.85 6.45
N HIS A 11 -15.50 -6.34 7.67
CA HIS A 11 -16.14 -5.72 8.82
C HIS A 11 -15.13 -4.89 9.60
N LEU A 12 -14.99 -3.61 9.23
CA LEU A 12 -14.15 -2.65 9.93
C LEU A 12 -15.01 -1.58 10.60
N LYS A 13 -14.66 -1.22 11.82
CA LYS A 13 -15.24 -0.07 12.51
C LYS A 13 -14.60 1.22 11.97
N ALA A 14 -15.30 2.35 12.12
CA ALA A 14 -14.70 3.65 11.83
C ALA A 14 -13.63 4.00 12.86
N GLY A 15 -12.59 4.70 12.41
CA GLY A 15 -11.52 5.21 13.26
C GLY A 15 -10.20 4.46 13.12
N GLU A 16 -9.20 4.92 13.88
CA GLU A 16 -7.87 4.31 13.92
C GLU A 16 -7.93 2.97 14.67
N GLN A 17 -7.43 1.93 14.05
CA GLN A 17 -7.42 0.58 14.60
C GLN A 17 -6.26 -0.26 14.05
N LEU A 18 -5.90 -1.29 14.80
CA LEU A 18 -4.92 -2.27 14.32
C LEU A 18 -5.61 -3.25 13.36
N LEU A 19 -5.10 -3.32 12.13
CA LEU A 19 -5.58 -4.25 11.12
C LEU A 19 -4.67 -5.47 11.01
N ARG A 20 -5.25 -6.65 10.83
CA ARG A 20 -4.52 -7.84 10.37
C ARG A 20 -4.24 -7.73 8.88
N GLY A 21 -3.35 -8.58 8.35
CA GLY A 21 -2.95 -8.53 6.95
C GLY A 21 -4.11 -8.65 5.96
N ASP A 22 -5.02 -9.58 6.19
CA ASP A 22 -6.24 -9.79 5.39
C ASP A 22 -7.14 -8.54 5.39
N GLN A 23 -7.32 -7.92 6.56
CA GLN A 23 -8.11 -6.70 6.72
C GLN A 23 -7.44 -5.49 6.02
N ALA A 24 -6.11 -5.38 6.12
CA ALA A 24 -5.36 -4.31 5.47
C ALA A 24 -5.44 -4.40 3.95
N VAL A 25 -5.30 -5.61 3.40
CA VAL A 25 -5.46 -5.87 1.96
C VAL A 25 -6.88 -5.56 1.52
N GLY A 26 -7.88 -6.01 2.26
CA GLY A 26 -9.27 -5.71 1.97
C GLY A 26 -9.56 -4.21 1.99
N TYR A 27 -9.06 -3.48 2.98
CA TYR A 27 -9.19 -2.03 3.07
C TYR A 27 -8.55 -1.31 1.87
N ALA A 28 -7.38 -1.77 1.44
CA ALA A 28 -6.68 -1.20 0.28
C ALA A 28 -7.37 -1.50 -1.06
N ARG A 29 -8.16 -2.58 -1.15
CA ARG A 29 -8.86 -3.01 -2.37
C ARG A 29 -10.25 -2.42 -2.52
N PHE A 30 -10.86 -1.92 -1.45
CA PHE A 30 -12.24 -1.43 -1.45
C PHE A 30 -12.45 -0.26 -2.41
N ARG A 31 -13.53 -0.31 -3.21
CA ARG A 31 -13.85 0.69 -4.25
C ARG A 31 -15.28 1.22 -4.19
N MET A 32 -16.15 0.63 -3.37
CA MET A 32 -17.59 0.95 -3.34
C MET A 32 -17.90 2.13 -2.42
N ASP A 33 -17.13 3.19 -2.51
CA ASP A 33 -17.41 4.47 -1.87
C ASP A 33 -17.62 5.58 -2.91
N ALA A 34 -18.08 6.75 -2.45
CA ALA A 34 -18.32 7.89 -3.32
C ALA A 34 -17.07 8.40 -4.06
N GLU A 35 -15.87 8.08 -3.54
CA GLU A 35 -14.59 8.47 -4.13
C GLU A 35 -14.02 7.42 -5.10
N SER A 36 -14.64 6.22 -5.17
CA SER A 36 -14.27 5.13 -6.08
C SER A 36 -12.74 4.89 -6.15
N ASP A 37 -12.11 5.10 -7.31
CA ASP A 37 -10.67 4.89 -7.51
C ASP A 37 -9.79 5.85 -6.72
N ARG A 38 -10.17 7.10 -6.55
CA ARG A 38 -9.42 8.07 -5.75
C ARG A 38 -9.40 7.67 -4.28
N GLY A 39 -10.53 7.19 -3.76
CA GLY A 39 -10.63 6.64 -2.41
C GLY A 39 -9.75 5.41 -2.23
N ARG A 40 -9.69 4.52 -3.24
CA ARG A 40 -8.79 3.36 -3.24
C ARG A 40 -7.32 3.78 -3.17
N ILE A 41 -6.89 4.72 -4.01
CA ILE A 41 -5.50 5.22 -4.01
C ILE A 41 -5.15 5.80 -2.63
N ARG A 42 -6.03 6.60 -2.05
CA ARG A 42 -5.83 7.18 -0.71
C ARG A 42 -5.66 6.09 0.35
N ARG A 43 -6.51 5.05 0.34
CA ARG A 43 -6.42 3.91 1.26
C ARG A 43 -5.12 3.12 1.09
N GLN A 44 -4.69 2.92 -0.15
CA GLN A 44 -3.39 2.27 -0.43
C GLN A 44 -2.23 3.09 0.14
N GLN A 45 -2.23 4.40 -0.03
CA GLN A 45 -1.23 5.29 0.56
C GLN A 45 -1.26 5.23 2.10
N GLN A 46 -2.44 5.20 2.71
CA GLN A 46 -2.58 5.07 4.17
C GLN A 46 -2.01 3.75 4.68
N VAL A 47 -2.29 2.63 4.00
CA VAL A 47 -1.73 1.31 4.36
C VAL A 47 -0.21 1.33 4.23
N MET A 48 0.33 1.84 3.12
CA MET A 48 1.78 1.97 2.91
C MET A 48 2.45 2.80 4.02
N MET A 49 1.87 3.95 4.37
CA MET A 49 2.39 4.80 5.44
C MET A 49 2.31 4.13 6.82
N ALA A 50 1.26 3.35 7.08
CA ALA A 50 1.13 2.57 8.31
C ALA A 50 2.19 1.46 8.39
N VAL A 51 2.46 0.76 7.29
CA VAL A 51 3.53 -0.25 7.19
C VAL A 51 4.88 0.39 7.46
N ILE A 52 5.20 1.51 6.79
CA ILE A 52 6.46 2.25 6.99
C ILE A 52 6.62 2.66 8.46
N LYS A 53 5.55 3.16 9.09
CA LYS A 53 5.56 3.51 10.51
C LYS A 53 5.85 2.28 11.39
N ARG A 54 5.26 1.14 11.05
CA ARG A 54 5.39 -0.11 11.81
C ARG A 54 6.79 -0.72 11.67
N LEU A 55 7.41 -0.61 10.51
CA LEU A 55 8.78 -1.11 10.28
C LEU A 55 9.84 -0.41 11.15
N LYS A 56 9.55 0.77 11.70
CA LYS A 56 10.43 1.47 12.65
C LYS A 56 10.30 0.95 14.10
N ASP A 57 9.33 0.09 14.37
CA ASP A 57 9.15 -0.51 15.69
C ASP A 57 10.28 -1.52 15.95
N PRO A 58 11.05 -1.40 17.06
CA PRO A 58 12.14 -2.31 17.38
C PRO A 58 11.71 -3.78 17.44
N MET A 59 10.48 -4.05 17.86
CA MET A 59 9.93 -5.41 17.89
C MET A 59 9.72 -6.01 16.49
N VAL A 60 9.48 -5.18 15.51
CA VAL A 60 9.35 -5.59 14.10
C VAL A 60 10.73 -5.87 13.51
N VAL A 61 11.73 -5.07 13.86
CA VAL A 61 13.12 -5.28 13.43
C VAL A 61 13.64 -6.66 13.84
N LEU A 62 13.26 -7.16 15.03
CA LEU A 62 13.62 -8.51 15.49
C LEU A 62 12.98 -9.62 14.63
N ARG A 63 11.92 -9.33 13.89
CA ARG A 63 11.23 -10.25 12.97
C ARG A 63 11.58 -10.00 11.50
N LEU A 64 12.61 -9.21 11.24
CA LEU A 64 12.97 -8.77 9.89
C LEU A 64 13.22 -9.96 8.94
N GLN A 65 13.83 -11.05 9.43
CA GLN A 65 14.07 -12.26 8.62
C GLN A 65 12.77 -12.86 8.08
N SER A 66 11.73 -12.93 8.91
CA SER A 66 10.41 -13.45 8.48
C SER A 66 9.75 -12.53 7.47
N ILE A 67 9.91 -11.22 7.61
CA ILE A 67 9.39 -10.22 6.67
C ILE A 67 10.12 -10.31 5.34
N VAL A 68 11.44 -10.38 5.36
CA VAL A 68 12.28 -10.54 4.14
C VAL A 68 11.92 -11.82 3.41
N LYS A 69 11.74 -12.92 4.12
CA LYS A 69 11.30 -14.19 3.51
C LYS A 69 9.94 -14.05 2.85
N ALA A 70 8.96 -13.47 3.54
CA ALA A 70 7.61 -13.25 2.99
C ALA A 70 7.64 -12.37 1.75
N VAL A 71 8.47 -11.32 1.73
CA VAL A 71 8.65 -10.46 0.56
C VAL A 71 9.27 -11.25 -0.59
N LYS A 72 10.35 -11.99 -0.33
CA LYS A 72 11.05 -12.79 -1.34
C LYS A 72 10.14 -13.84 -1.99
N ASP A 73 9.28 -14.47 -1.21
CA ASP A 73 8.38 -15.52 -1.69
C ASP A 73 7.18 -14.98 -2.51
N ASN A 74 6.93 -13.65 -2.45
CA ASN A 74 5.74 -13.03 -3.06
C ASN A 74 6.06 -11.87 -4.03
N ILE A 75 7.32 -11.52 -4.21
CA ILE A 75 7.75 -10.42 -5.09
C ILE A 75 8.87 -10.91 -5.99
N GLU A 76 8.70 -10.72 -7.29
CA GLU A 76 9.78 -10.82 -8.27
C GLU A 76 10.48 -9.47 -8.35
N THR A 77 11.79 -9.46 -8.19
CA THR A 77 12.62 -8.26 -8.23
C THR A 77 14.02 -8.60 -8.73
N ASP A 78 14.62 -7.67 -9.41
CA ASP A 78 16.01 -7.70 -9.84
C ASP A 78 16.99 -7.26 -8.73
N PHE A 79 16.47 -6.80 -7.59
CA PHE A 79 17.30 -6.50 -6.43
C PHE A 79 17.94 -7.75 -5.85
N SER A 80 19.25 -7.72 -5.71
CA SER A 80 19.98 -8.75 -4.96
C SER A 80 19.72 -8.64 -3.45
N LEU A 81 20.09 -9.68 -2.71
CA LEU A 81 20.01 -9.64 -1.24
C LEU A 81 20.88 -8.50 -0.66
N MET A 82 22.01 -8.20 -1.29
CA MET A 82 22.90 -7.10 -0.87
C MET A 82 22.24 -5.76 -1.10
N ASP A 83 21.59 -5.54 -2.25
CA ASP A 83 20.85 -4.32 -2.53
C ASP A 83 19.73 -4.09 -1.50
N MET A 84 19.03 -5.15 -1.11
CA MET A 84 17.99 -5.08 -0.07
C MET A 84 18.58 -4.71 1.31
N LEU A 85 19.75 -5.22 1.66
CA LEU A 85 20.44 -4.87 2.90
C LEU A 85 20.92 -3.41 2.87
N ASP A 86 21.46 -2.94 1.75
CA ASP A 86 21.88 -1.56 1.56
C ASP A 86 20.68 -0.60 1.66
N LEU A 87 19.55 -0.94 1.05
CA LEU A 87 18.30 -0.18 1.21
C LEU A 87 17.83 -0.15 2.67
N THR A 88 17.96 -1.26 3.39
CA THR A 88 17.62 -1.32 4.81
C THR A 88 18.52 -0.42 5.65
N TYR A 89 19.81 -0.36 5.32
CA TYR A 89 20.76 0.54 5.98
C TYR A 89 20.44 2.00 5.70
N LEU A 90 20.16 2.37 4.45
CA LEU A 90 19.72 3.71 4.07
C LEU A 90 18.40 4.10 4.75
N TYR A 91 17.50 3.14 4.97
CA TYR A 91 16.22 3.35 5.63
C TYR A 91 16.37 3.72 7.11
N LYS A 92 17.46 3.33 7.76
CA LYS A 92 17.72 3.67 9.17
C LYS A 92 17.68 5.20 9.41
N ASP A 93 18.22 5.97 8.47
CA ASP A 93 18.26 7.44 8.53
C ASP A 93 17.10 8.12 7.79
N PHE A 94 16.13 7.30 7.31
CA PHE A 94 14.98 7.80 6.57
C PHE A 94 14.04 8.60 7.48
N ASP A 95 13.90 9.89 7.20
CA ASP A 95 12.93 10.75 7.85
C ASP A 95 11.63 10.76 7.06
N ARG A 96 10.57 10.18 7.66
CA ARG A 96 9.23 10.15 7.11
C ARG A 96 8.69 11.54 6.74
N LYS A 97 9.13 12.59 7.44
CA LYS A 97 8.72 13.98 7.15
C LYS A 97 9.20 14.45 5.78
N ARG A 98 10.23 13.83 5.24
CA ARG A 98 10.79 14.12 3.92
C ARG A 98 10.08 13.37 2.78
N MET A 99 9.26 12.38 3.12
CA MET A 99 8.49 11.62 2.13
C MET A 99 7.30 12.44 1.67
N LYS A 100 7.18 12.61 0.36
CA LYS A 100 6.01 13.22 -0.29
C LYS A 100 5.32 12.15 -1.11
N THR A 101 4.01 12.11 -1.01
CA THR A 101 3.16 11.26 -1.85
C THR A 101 2.31 12.15 -2.72
N GLY A 102 2.03 11.70 -3.93
CA GLY A 102 1.18 12.41 -4.87
C GLY A 102 0.34 11.45 -5.68
N VAL A 103 -0.70 11.98 -6.29
CA VAL A 103 -1.56 11.28 -7.25
C VAL A 103 -1.48 12.03 -8.57
N ILE A 104 -1.20 11.30 -9.64
CA ILE A 104 -1.31 11.86 -10.99
C ILE A 104 -2.79 12.04 -11.28
N VAL A 105 -3.21 13.28 -11.48
CA VAL A 105 -4.59 13.63 -11.83
C VAL A 105 -4.73 13.73 -13.34
N GLY A 106 -5.89 13.38 -13.85
CA GLY A 106 -6.20 13.40 -15.27
C GLY A 106 -7.69 13.23 -15.49
N ASP A 107 -8.08 13.27 -16.75
CA ASP A 107 -9.46 13.01 -17.19
C ASP A 107 -9.71 11.52 -17.35
N ASP A 108 -10.80 11.05 -16.77
CA ASP A 108 -11.27 9.69 -17.00
C ASP A 108 -11.78 9.56 -18.44
N THR A 109 -11.25 8.60 -19.18
CA THR A 109 -11.58 8.37 -20.58
C THR A 109 -11.70 6.87 -20.85
N ASP A 110 -12.53 6.51 -21.82
CA ASP A 110 -12.62 5.14 -22.35
C ASP A 110 -11.91 5.04 -23.69
N ILE A 111 -10.93 4.16 -23.77
CA ILE A 111 -10.19 3.87 -25.00
C ILE A 111 -10.39 2.38 -25.32
N ASN A 112 -11.15 2.10 -26.37
CA ASN A 112 -11.45 0.74 -26.85
C ASN A 112 -12.07 -0.16 -25.77
N GLY A 113 -12.97 0.39 -24.93
CA GLY A 113 -13.62 -0.35 -23.84
C GLY A 113 -12.76 -0.52 -22.59
N MET A 114 -11.61 0.13 -22.54
CA MET A 114 -10.76 0.19 -21.33
C MET A 114 -10.84 1.57 -20.70
N SER A 115 -11.17 1.60 -19.41
CA SER A 115 -11.13 2.83 -18.61
C SER A 115 -9.68 3.27 -18.39
N CYS A 116 -9.34 4.44 -18.85
CA CYS A 116 -8.00 5.04 -18.79
C CYS A 116 -8.07 6.42 -18.13
N ILE A 117 -6.95 6.87 -17.60
CA ILE A 117 -6.79 8.24 -17.12
C ILE A 117 -5.75 8.93 -18.00
N ILE A 118 -6.15 10.02 -18.66
CA ILE A 118 -5.22 10.88 -19.40
C ILE A 118 -4.71 11.95 -18.44
N PRO A 119 -3.41 11.92 -18.07
CA PRO A 119 -2.88 12.90 -17.13
C PRO A 119 -2.88 14.30 -17.72
N TYR A 120 -3.13 15.30 -16.88
CA TYR A 120 -2.92 16.69 -17.27
C TYR A 120 -1.43 16.95 -17.47
N THR A 121 -1.08 17.56 -18.59
CA THR A 121 0.29 18.00 -18.91
C THR A 121 0.56 19.39 -18.36
#